data_c054fc7ce39f897f6ae2a922208f708a
#
_entry.id   c054fc7ce39f897f6ae2a922208f708a
#
_cell.length_a   1.000
_cell.length_b   1.000
_cell.length_c   1.000
_cell.angle_alpha   90.00
_cell.angle_beta   90.00
_cell.angle_gamma   90.00
#
_symmetry.space_group_name_H-M   'P 1'
#
loop_
_entity.id
_entity.type
_entity.pdbx_description
1 polymer ?
#
loop_
_entity_poly.entity_id
_entity_poly.type
_entity_poly.pdbx_seq_one_letter_code
_entity_poly.pdbx_strand_id
1 'polypeptide(L)'
;MPEVLSASDVRKRWAEVLRQAVAEKHPVAIERAGLDPALLIGADELERLLVDYEFHPEVFFEEDVVSIWLPELTLYGRGESYDEAQEDLVHEVRDYLDEYLDDAPLYLRAPNRAEQYAYVIKALVADATGRLPDVLFVAPRSVAAA
;
A
#
# COMPACT_ATOMS: atom_id res chain seq x y z
N MET A 1 -17.17 -18.52 17.05
CA MET A 1 -15.76 -18.67 16.61
C MET A 1 -15.69 -18.53 15.11
N PRO A 2 -14.81 -17.69 14.60
CA PRO A 2 -14.62 -17.62 13.15
C PRO A 2 -14.08 -18.96 12.65
N GLU A 3 -14.61 -19.39 11.53
CA GLU A 3 -14.18 -20.62 10.89
C GLU A 3 -12.81 -20.41 10.23
N VAL A 4 -11.91 -21.36 10.42
CA VAL A 4 -10.63 -21.38 9.71
C VAL A 4 -10.72 -22.44 8.64
N LEU A 5 -10.56 -22.03 7.39
CA LEU A 5 -10.65 -22.94 6.23
C LEU A 5 -9.28 -23.47 5.86
N SER A 6 -9.23 -24.73 5.43
CA SER A 6 -7.99 -25.26 4.86
C SER A 6 -7.77 -24.68 3.46
N ALA A 7 -6.51 -24.64 3.03
CA ALA A 7 -6.17 -24.20 1.66
C ALA A 7 -6.90 -25.05 0.62
N SER A 8 -7.10 -26.34 0.89
CA SER A 8 -7.82 -27.26 0.02
C SER A 8 -9.29 -26.86 -0.13
N ASP A 9 -9.95 -26.53 0.98
CA ASP A 9 -11.36 -26.09 0.97
C ASP A 9 -11.52 -24.76 0.27
N VAL A 10 -10.60 -23.82 0.50
CA VAL A 10 -10.60 -22.52 -0.17
C VAL A 10 -10.52 -22.69 -1.69
N ARG A 11 -9.64 -23.58 -2.15
CA ARG A 11 -9.49 -23.85 -3.58
C ARG A 11 -10.77 -24.40 -4.20
N LYS A 12 -11.47 -25.28 -3.50
CA LYS A 12 -12.74 -25.86 -3.97
C LYS A 12 -13.88 -24.84 -3.98
N ARG A 13 -13.85 -23.87 -3.08
CA ARG A 13 -14.91 -22.89 -2.86
C ARG A 13 -14.46 -21.48 -3.18
N TRP A 14 -13.54 -21.34 -4.11
CA TRP A 14 -12.85 -20.06 -4.35
C TRP A 14 -13.79 -18.88 -4.61
N ALA A 15 -14.78 -19.06 -5.50
CA ALA A 15 -15.73 -17.98 -5.81
C ALA A 15 -16.54 -17.56 -4.58
N GLU A 16 -16.99 -18.52 -3.78
CA GLU A 16 -17.73 -18.26 -2.55
C GLU A 16 -16.86 -17.55 -1.50
N VAL A 17 -15.62 -17.99 -1.35
CA VAL A 17 -14.68 -17.41 -0.40
C VAL A 17 -14.35 -15.96 -0.77
N LEU A 18 -14.11 -15.69 -2.05
CA LEU A 18 -13.90 -14.32 -2.54
C LEU A 18 -15.12 -13.44 -2.29
N ARG A 19 -16.31 -13.94 -2.59
CA ARG A 19 -17.55 -13.19 -2.37
C ARG A 19 -17.72 -12.86 -0.88
N GLN A 20 -17.45 -13.81 -0.01
CA GLN A 20 -17.56 -13.61 1.43
C GLN A 20 -16.57 -12.55 1.91
N ALA A 21 -15.32 -12.63 1.49
CA ALA A 21 -14.30 -11.68 1.91
C ALA A 21 -14.55 -10.26 1.37
N VAL A 22 -14.95 -10.14 0.11
CA VAL A 22 -15.05 -8.84 -0.57
C VAL A 22 -16.45 -8.25 -0.44
N ALA A 23 -17.49 -9.00 -0.83
CA ALA A 23 -18.86 -8.47 -0.84
C ALA A 23 -19.51 -8.46 0.54
N GLU A 24 -19.28 -9.49 1.33
CA GLU A 24 -19.85 -9.59 2.68
C GLU A 24 -18.95 -8.97 3.76
N LYS A 25 -17.77 -8.49 3.36
CA LYS A 25 -16.81 -7.84 4.26
C LYS A 25 -16.41 -8.70 5.45
N HIS A 26 -16.36 -9.99 5.21
CA HIS A 26 -16.00 -11.00 6.19
C HIS A 26 -14.64 -11.60 5.85
N PRO A 27 -13.56 -11.17 6.52
CA PRO A 27 -12.25 -11.76 6.27
C PRO A 27 -12.26 -13.27 6.50
N VAL A 28 -11.55 -13.99 5.67
CA VAL A 28 -11.49 -15.45 5.72
C VAL A 28 -10.10 -15.88 6.16
N ALA A 29 -10.05 -16.62 7.28
CA ALA A 29 -8.81 -17.19 7.76
C ALA A 29 -8.51 -18.49 7.01
N ILE A 30 -7.31 -18.62 6.52
CA ILE A 30 -6.88 -19.74 5.69
C ILE A 30 -5.68 -20.40 6.36
N GLU A 31 -5.72 -21.73 6.50
CA GLU A 31 -4.67 -22.47 7.13
C GLU A 31 -4.12 -23.56 6.19
N ARG A 32 -2.82 -23.72 6.20
CA ARG A 32 -2.15 -24.80 5.50
C ARG A 32 -1.10 -25.41 6.45
N ALA A 33 -1.03 -26.71 6.48
CA ALA A 33 -0.09 -27.42 7.34
C ALA A 33 1.35 -26.92 7.12
N GLY A 34 2.05 -26.62 8.20
CA GLY A 34 3.43 -26.15 8.17
C GLY A 34 3.64 -24.67 7.89
N LEU A 35 2.56 -23.90 7.72
CA LEU A 35 2.62 -22.46 7.49
C LEU A 35 1.75 -21.71 8.51
N ASP A 36 2.12 -20.47 8.78
CA ASP A 36 1.29 -19.59 9.59
C ASP A 36 -0.03 -19.32 8.86
N PRO A 37 -1.13 -19.08 9.60
CA PRO A 37 -2.40 -18.73 8.99
C PRO A 37 -2.31 -17.46 8.15
N ALA A 38 -3.10 -17.40 7.09
CA ALA A 38 -3.26 -16.21 6.25
C ALA A 38 -4.68 -15.69 6.38
N LEU A 39 -4.88 -14.43 6.08
CA LEU A 39 -6.20 -13.82 5.99
C LEU A 39 -6.44 -13.32 4.58
N LEU A 40 -7.58 -13.69 4.01
CA LEU A 40 -8.08 -13.08 2.79
C LEU A 40 -9.03 -11.96 3.21
N ILE A 41 -8.73 -10.76 2.83
CA ILE A 41 -9.49 -9.57 3.22
C ILE A 41 -9.72 -8.71 1.97
N GLY A 42 -10.89 -8.08 1.88
CA GLY A 42 -11.18 -7.17 0.78
C GLY A 42 -10.26 -5.95 0.81
N ALA A 43 -9.90 -5.44 -0.37
CA ALA A 43 -9.03 -4.27 -0.49
C ALA A 43 -9.62 -3.04 0.22
N ASP A 44 -10.93 -2.83 0.11
CA ASP A 44 -11.61 -1.70 0.77
C ASP A 44 -11.52 -1.77 2.29
N GLU A 45 -11.65 -2.96 2.86
CA GLU A 45 -11.54 -3.15 4.30
C GLU A 45 -10.11 -2.94 4.79
N LEU A 46 -9.14 -3.41 4.02
CA LEU A 46 -7.74 -3.19 4.36
C LEU A 46 -7.40 -1.69 4.28
N GLU A 47 -7.92 -0.99 3.30
CA GLU A 47 -7.76 0.46 3.18
C GLU A 47 -8.31 1.20 4.40
N ARG A 48 -9.46 0.78 4.93
CA ARG A 48 -10.01 1.35 6.17
C ARG A 48 -9.09 1.14 7.36
N LEU A 49 -8.50 -0.04 7.48
CA LEU A 49 -7.59 -0.36 8.57
C LEU A 49 -6.31 0.49 8.51
N LEU A 50 -5.94 0.94 7.32
CA LEU A 50 -4.74 1.71 7.08
C LEU A 50 -4.99 3.21 6.95
N VAL A 51 -6.19 3.68 7.29
CA VAL A 51 -6.59 5.08 7.08
C VAL A 51 -5.67 6.07 7.80
N ASP A 52 -5.15 5.72 8.96
CA ASP A 52 -4.28 6.60 9.74
C ASP A 52 -2.84 6.67 9.22
N TYR A 53 -2.48 5.81 8.28
CA TYR A 53 -1.16 5.84 7.64
C TYR A 53 -1.24 6.76 6.43
N GLU A 54 -1.06 8.06 6.65
CA GLU A 54 -1.17 9.07 5.63
C GLU A 54 0.20 9.39 5.02
N PHE A 55 0.21 9.65 3.71
CA PHE A 55 1.40 10.15 3.03
C PHE A 55 1.44 11.68 3.10
N HIS A 56 2.63 12.23 3.28
CA HIS A 56 2.84 13.68 3.43
C HIS A 56 3.91 14.15 2.46
N PRO A 57 3.63 14.15 1.15
CA PRO A 57 4.60 14.62 0.17
C PRO A 57 4.95 16.09 0.38
N GLU A 58 6.23 16.40 0.26
CA GLU A 58 6.75 17.76 0.37
C GLU A 58 7.29 18.19 -0.99
N VAL A 59 6.87 19.36 -1.46
CA VAL A 59 7.22 19.86 -2.79
C VAL A 59 8.29 20.94 -2.67
N PHE A 60 9.33 20.81 -3.48
CA PHE A 60 10.42 21.78 -3.55
C PHE A 60 10.52 22.32 -4.98
N PHE A 61 10.58 23.64 -5.10
CA PHE A 61 10.73 24.30 -6.38
C PHE A 61 12.12 24.93 -6.44
N GLU A 62 12.95 24.47 -7.38
CA GLU A 62 14.30 25.00 -7.61
C GLU A 62 14.48 25.31 -9.09
N GLU A 63 14.60 26.58 -9.44
CA GLU A 63 14.78 27.01 -10.83
C GLU A 63 13.91 26.24 -11.82
N ASP A 64 14.54 25.28 -12.57
CA ASP A 64 13.84 24.51 -13.60
C ASP A 64 13.46 23.11 -13.15
N VAL A 65 13.57 22.80 -11.85
CA VAL A 65 13.32 21.45 -11.32
C VAL A 65 12.29 21.52 -10.21
N VAL A 66 11.29 20.66 -10.29
CA VAL A 66 10.34 20.40 -9.21
C VAL A 66 10.67 19.04 -8.63
N SER A 67 10.85 18.96 -7.32
CA SER A 67 11.10 17.72 -6.60
C SER A 67 9.99 17.49 -5.59
N ILE A 68 9.56 16.26 -5.46
CA ILE A 68 8.59 15.85 -4.43
C ILE A 68 9.27 14.79 -3.55
N TRP A 69 9.35 15.09 -2.28
CA TRP A 69 9.88 14.19 -1.27
C TRP A 69 8.74 13.45 -0.58
N LEU A 70 8.82 12.13 -0.55
CA LEU A 70 7.86 11.28 0.15
C LEU A 70 8.55 10.68 1.38
N PRO A 71 8.40 11.31 2.55
CA PRO A 71 9.17 10.90 3.74
C PRO A 71 8.83 9.49 4.22
N GLU A 72 7.58 9.05 4.10
CA GLU A 72 7.17 7.74 4.61
C GLU A 72 7.86 6.58 3.92
N LEU A 73 8.24 6.75 2.65
CA LEU A 73 8.95 5.73 1.88
C LEU A 73 10.37 6.15 1.50
N THR A 74 10.79 7.36 1.90
CA THR A 74 12.10 7.94 1.58
C THR A 74 12.39 7.94 0.07
N LEU A 75 11.41 8.41 -0.70
CA LEU A 75 11.51 8.46 -2.16
C LEU A 75 11.36 9.88 -2.67
N TYR A 76 11.96 10.16 -3.82
CA TYR A 76 11.82 11.42 -4.52
C TYR A 76 11.24 11.21 -5.92
N GLY A 77 10.36 12.14 -6.32
CA GLY A 77 9.98 12.31 -7.71
C GLY A 77 10.50 13.64 -8.21
N ARG A 78 10.91 13.72 -9.46
CA ARG A 78 11.47 14.95 -10.07
C ARG A 78 10.95 15.15 -11.48
N GLY A 79 10.83 16.42 -11.87
CA GLY A 79 10.45 16.79 -13.21
C GLY A 79 10.64 18.29 -13.44
N GLU A 80 10.36 18.74 -14.65
CA GLU A 80 10.40 20.16 -15.00
C GLU A 80 9.12 20.89 -14.55
N SER A 81 8.08 20.13 -14.26
CA SER A 81 6.81 20.63 -13.74
C SER A 81 6.34 19.78 -12.57
N TYR A 82 5.36 20.30 -11.84
CA TYR A 82 4.74 19.55 -10.75
C TYR A 82 4.10 18.24 -11.24
N ASP A 83 3.41 18.30 -12.38
CA ASP A 83 2.78 17.11 -12.96
C ASP A 83 3.81 16.04 -13.32
N GLU A 84 4.91 16.43 -13.92
CA GLU A 84 6.00 15.49 -14.23
C GLU A 84 6.62 14.90 -12.97
N ALA A 85 6.81 15.72 -11.93
CA ALA A 85 7.35 15.25 -10.66
C ALA A 85 6.40 14.26 -9.98
N GLN A 86 5.08 14.48 -10.07
CA GLN A 86 4.09 13.54 -9.55
C GLN A 86 4.13 12.21 -10.29
N GLU A 87 4.18 12.24 -11.62
CA GLU A 87 4.29 11.03 -12.44
C GLU A 87 5.54 10.24 -12.10
N ASP A 88 6.66 10.95 -11.95
CA ASP A 88 7.93 10.33 -11.59
C ASP A 88 7.85 9.68 -10.20
N LEU A 89 7.25 10.36 -9.23
CA LEU A 89 7.10 9.81 -7.89
C LEU A 89 6.21 8.55 -7.89
N VAL A 90 5.13 8.56 -8.64
CA VAL A 90 4.27 7.37 -8.78
C VAL A 90 5.08 6.20 -9.33
N HIS A 91 5.91 6.45 -10.34
CA HIS A 91 6.78 5.44 -10.91
C HIS A 91 7.78 4.91 -9.88
N GLU A 92 8.42 5.80 -9.14
CA GLU A 92 9.36 5.43 -8.08
C GLU A 92 8.69 4.61 -6.97
N VAL A 93 7.46 4.96 -6.60
CA VAL A 93 6.70 4.20 -5.60
C VAL A 93 6.43 2.78 -6.13
N ARG A 94 6.00 2.63 -7.37
CA ARG A 94 5.74 1.31 -7.95
C ARG A 94 7.00 0.45 -7.99
N ASP A 95 8.12 1.02 -8.39
CA ASP A 95 9.40 0.31 -8.40
C ASP A 95 9.80 -0.12 -6.99
N TYR A 96 9.60 0.76 -6.02
CA TYR A 96 9.91 0.45 -4.63
C TYR A 96 9.01 -0.65 -4.05
N LEU A 97 7.73 -0.65 -4.41
CA LEU A 97 6.81 -1.73 -4.01
C LEU A 97 7.32 -3.08 -4.53
N ASP A 98 7.71 -3.14 -5.79
CA ASP A 98 8.24 -4.36 -6.39
C ASP A 98 9.50 -4.81 -5.66
N GLU A 99 10.42 -3.89 -5.42
CA GLU A 99 11.67 -4.17 -4.72
C GLU A 99 11.45 -4.66 -3.30
N TYR A 100 10.59 -3.96 -2.55
CA TYR A 100 10.31 -4.30 -1.16
C TYR A 100 9.63 -5.68 -1.05
N LEU A 101 8.60 -5.90 -1.85
CA LEU A 101 7.80 -7.12 -1.78
C LEU A 101 8.52 -8.34 -2.36
N ASP A 102 9.47 -8.12 -3.24
CA ASP A 102 10.30 -9.19 -3.81
C ASP A 102 11.17 -9.84 -2.73
N ASP A 103 11.52 -9.09 -1.69
CA ASP A 103 12.34 -9.59 -0.58
C ASP A 103 11.82 -9.08 0.77
N ALA A 104 10.51 -9.17 0.97
CA ALA A 104 9.85 -8.66 2.17
C ALA A 104 10.45 -9.21 3.47
N PRO A 105 10.80 -10.52 3.58
CA PRO A 105 11.40 -11.01 4.81
C PRO A 105 12.70 -10.30 5.20
N LEU A 106 13.51 -9.91 4.22
CA LEU A 106 14.74 -9.15 4.47
C LEU A 106 14.41 -7.73 4.96
N TYR A 107 13.49 -7.06 4.25
CA TYR A 107 13.10 -5.69 4.58
C TYR A 107 12.45 -5.59 5.96
N LEU A 108 11.63 -6.58 6.33
CA LEU A 108 10.97 -6.62 7.63
C LEU A 108 11.94 -6.83 8.81
N ARG A 109 13.15 -7.33 8.54
CA ARG A 109 14.18 -7.48 9.58
C ARG A 109 15.00 -6.21 9.79
N ALA A 110 14.99 -5.29 8.85
CA ALA A 110 15.70 -4.01 8.98
C ALA A 110 14.77 -3.00 9.64
N PRO A 111 15.10 -2.44 10.82
CA PRO A 111 14.17 -1.57 11.58
C PRO A 111 13.59 -0.42 10.76
N ASN A 112 14.42 0.28 10.00
CA ASN A 112 13.98 1.40 9.18
C ASN A 112 13.02 0.99 8.06
N ARG A 113 13.19 -0.22 7.54
CA ARG A 113 12.35 -0.75 6.46
C ARG A 113 11.08 -1.39 7.02
N ALA A 114 11.17 -2.03 8.18
CA ALA A 114 10.01 -2.63 8.84
C ALA A 114 8.94 -1.57 9.15
N GLU A 115 9.35 -0.37 9.55
CA GLU A 115 8.44 0.74 9.82
C GLU A 115 7.66 1.19 8.59
N GLN A 116 8.18 0.94 7.40
CA GLN A 116 7.53 1.31 6.15
C GLN A 116 6.45 0.32 5.72
N TYR A 117 6.37 -0.85 6.35
CA TYR A 117 5.51 -1.94 5.86
C TYR A 117 4.06 -1.53 5.70
N ALA A 118 3.49 -0.83 6.68
CA ALA A 118 2.09 -0.37 6.59
C ALA A 118 1.88 0.57 5.41
N TYR A 119 2.83 1.47 5.14
CA TYR A 119 2.78 2.38 4.00
C TYR A 119 2.97 1.64 2.67
N VAL A 120 3.81 0.63 2.66
CA VAL A 120 3.99 -0.24 1.47
C VAL A 120 2.67 -0.94 1.14
N ILE A 121 2.02 -1.52 2.14
CA ILE A 121 0.73 -2.19 1.93
C ILE A 121 -0.35 -1.18 1.53
N LYS A 122 -0.38 -0.01 2.13
CA LYS A 122 -1.32 1.04 1.73
C LYS A 122 -1.15 1.45 0.27
N ALA A 123 0.09 1.65 -0.15
CA ALA A 123 0.39 1.97 -1.55
C ALA A 123 0.01 0.82 -2.49
N LEU A 124 0.29 -0.42 -2.08
CA LEU A 124 -0.08 -1.60 -2.86
C LEU A 124 -1.59 -1.69 -3.08
N VAL A 125 -2.37 -1.50 -2.02
CA VAL A 125 -3.84 -1.51 -2.11
C VAL A 125 -4.33 -0.38 -3.02
N ALA A 126 -3.78 0.81 -2.87
CA ALA A 126 -4.14 1.96 -3.70
C ALA A 126 -3.81 1.70 -5.18
N ASP A 127 -2.64 1.13 -5.46
CA ASP A 127 -2.25 0.81 -6.84
C ASP A 127 -3.16 -0.26 -7.44
N ALA A 128 -3.49 -1.29 -6.67
CA ALA A 128 -4.38 -2.37 -7.12
C ALA A 128 -5.80 -1.87 -7.44
N THR A 129 -6.25 -0.82 -6.77
CA THR A 129 -7.58 -0.22 -7.00
C THR A 129 -7.54 0.99 -7.93
N GLY A 130 -6.38 1.27 -8.55
CA GLY A 130 -6.23 2.37 -9.50
C GLY A 130 -6.23 3.76 -8.87
N ARG A 131 -5.94 3.88 -7.57
CA ARG A 131 -6.02 5.14 -6.82
C ARG A 131 -4.69 5.60 -6.21
N LEU A 132 -3.58 5.07 -6.69
CA LEU A 132 -2.28 5.43 -6.10
C LEU A 132 -2.00 6.94 -6.13
N PRO A 133 -2.18 7.65 -7.26
CA PRO A 133 -1.96 9.09 -7.26
C PRO A 133 -2.85 9.84 -6.25
N ASP A 134 -4.11 9.44 -6.13
CA ASP A 134 -5.05 10.08 -5.21
C ASP A 134 -4.64 9.90 -3.76
N VAL A 135 -4.07 8.74 -3.43
CA VAL A 135 -3.62 8.44 -2.07
C VAL A 135 -2.32 9.16 -1.73
N LEU A 136 -1.41 9.29 -2.69
CA LEU A 136 -0.13 9.97 -2.48
C LEU A 136 -0.30 11.49 -2.38
N PHE A 137 -1.20 12.08 -3.17
CA PHE A 137 -1.31 13.52 -3.34
C PHE A 137 -2.62 14.09 -2.79
N VAL A 138 -3.12 13.52 -1.71
CA VAL A 138 -4.26 14.10 -1.00
C VAL A 138 -3.86 15.49 -0.52
N ALA A 139 -4.71 16.48 -0.78
CA ALA A 139 -4.48 17.84 -0.32
C ALA A 139 -4.32 17.83 1.20
N PRO A 140 -3.28 18.49 1.74
CA PRO A 140 -3.08 18.55 3.18
C PRO A 140 -4.31 19.17 3.85
N ARG A 141 -4.78 18.55 4.92
CA ARG A 141 -5.97 18.99 5.66
C ARG A 141 -5.86 20.39 6.24
N SER A 142 -4.68 20.74 6.61
CA SER A 142 -4.38 22.09 7.00
C SER A 142 -3.29 22.51 6.08
N VAL A 143 -3.64 23.35 5.16
CA VAL A 143 -2.65 24.22 4.62
C VAL A 143 -2.15 24.98 5.82
N ALA A 144 -1.08 24.51 6.44
CA ALA A 144 -0.30 25.43 7.21
C ALA A 144 -0.08 26.57 6.24
N ALA A 145 -0.84 27.60 6.40
CA ALA A 145 -0.63 28.78 5.60
C ALA A 145 0.81 29.15 5.77
N ALA A 146 1.57 28.81 4.80
CA ALA A 146 2.96 29.19 4.78
C ALA A 146 3.01 30.70 4.90
#